data_bf233611ea238351a8f22d776e3390f3
#
_entry.id   bf233611ea238351a8f22d776e3390f3
#
_cell.length_a   1.000
_cell.length_b   1.000
_cell.length_c   1.000
_cell.angle_alpha   90.00
_cell.angle_beta   90.00
_cell.angle_gamma   90.00
#
_symmetry.space_group_name_H-M   'P 1'
#
loop_
_entity.id
_entity.type
_entity.pdbx_description
1 polymer ?
#
loop_
_entity_poly.entity_id
_entity_poly.type
_entity_poly.pdbx_seq_one_letter_code
_entity_poly.pdbx_strand_id
1 'polypeptide(L)'
;TQTREESFDFLMNQRFIHMKLGFTKEGLITAIDDFSIADGGVQGSSGFGTANDQGYGPYYTTKCLNIRQRMEIIDSNTGKMYLSGQFCPFNWDTLTVGLHIIAEKLNKDVIDIAKLNLHGPDSQEDDRVVPSFEACIEAGKKLMNWNWHKAGTKTLPDGRKHGASFRYQICPRHAFSGYDCKLEYRGGQIHLPTQGPITGIFAIECNAMVIAEELNVEYDDVIVDYHWSHKFTPVGGGSDGTTASGWAMKECANILKKNILEQAAYEAENPPAGGMFGGPPQANPLKGYKADELDIAPHPLAEPKEAPAPGPFAAPPVTGPVVYVKSDPSIFKSLASAVSLELVATFSGRPPAALWSLGMGKMLDTMNTCYCEVAVDEEIGAVEILRLGVVADPGKVIRLTSMESQVDQVMFFTQGCQLFEEFIFDDKTGLRLNNNMIEYKKPTVLDVPTVEKDFRETRSGNAVYGASGLSHSLANTHLVICAIYNATGVWVQPPATPDKVLKALGKI
;
A
#
# COMPACT_ATOMS: atom_id res chain seq x y z
N THR A 1 -10.76 24.37 0.27
CA THR A 1 -12.15 24.83 0.05
C THR A 1 -12.57 24.40 -1.33
N GLN A 2 -13.58 23.54 -1.41
CA GLN A 2 -14.18 23.21 -2.69
C GLN A 2 -14.93 24.41 -3.22
N THR A 3 -14.66 24.80 -4.46
CA THR A 3 -15.45 25.81 -5.15
C THR A 3 -16.84 25.23 -5.46
N ARG A 4 -17.77 26.08 -5.85
CA ARG A 4 -19.12 25.65 -6.22
C ARG A 4 -19.11 24.67 -7.38
N GLU A 5 -18.18 24.84 -8.32
CA GLU A 5 -17.98 23.94 -9.45
C GLU A 5 -17.42 22.59 -9.01
N GLU A 6 -16.41 22.58 -8.14
CA GLU A 6 -15.82 21.35 -7.58
C GLU A 6 -16.80 20.51 -6.78
N SER A 7 -17.83 21.13 -6.18
CA SER A 7 -18.86 20.39 -5.46
C SER A 7 -19.77 19.56 -6.38
N PHE A 8 -19.71 19.77 -7.70
CA PHE A 8 -20.39 18.96 -8.69
C PHE A 8 -19.51 17.90 -9.34
N ASP A 9 -18.19 17.98 -9.21
CA ASP A 9 -17.25 17.17 -9.99
C ASP A 9 -16.73 15.94 -9.26
N PHE A 10 -16.80 15.88 -7.91
CA PHE A 10 -16.17 14.81 -7.12
C PHE A 10 -17.07 14.37 -5.98
N LEU A 11 -17.96 13.44 -6.27
CA LEU A 11 -18.83 12.82 -5.27
C LEU A 11 -18.50 11.34 -5.13
N MET A 12 -18.65 10.80 -3.93
CA MET A 12 -18.57 9.34 -3.72
C MET A 12 -19.86 8.70 -4.23
N ASN A 13 -19.74 7.60 -4.96
CA ASN A 13 -20.88 6.81 -5.43
C ASN A 13 -21.72 6.37 -4.25
N GLN A 14 -22.98 6.74 -4.26
CA GLN A 14 -23.93 6.05 -3.43
C GLN A 14 -24.19 4.68 -4.04
N ARG A 15 -24.08 3.66 -3.19
CA ARG A 15 -24.36 2.29 -3.60
C ARG A 15 -25.31 1.64 -2.61
N PHE A 16 -26.34 1.04 -3.14
CA PHE A 16 -27.22 0.17 -2.40
C PHE A 16 -26.89 -1.28 -2.73
N ILE A 17 -26.63 -2.09 -1.73
CA ILE A 17 -26.29 -3.50 -1.91
C ILE A 17 -27.27 -4.37 -1.14
N HIS A 18 -27.86 -5.34 -1.83
CA HIS A 18 -28.71 -6.37 -1.25
C HIS A 18 -28.04 -7.73 -1.47
N MET A 19 -27.49 -8.31 -0.39
CA MET A 19 -26.87 -9.63 -0.43
C MET A 19 -27.72 -10.65 0.30
N LYS A 20 -27.88 -11.84 -0.31
CA LYS A 20 -28.42 -13.04 0.33
C LYS A 20 -27.34 -14.09 0.39
N LEU A 21 -27.17 -14.68 1.59
CA LEU A 21 -26.19 -15.72 1.84
C LEU A 21 -26.91 -17.00 2.25
N GLY A 22 -26.64 -18.10 1.55
CA GLY A 22 -26.93 -19.45 2.02
C GLY A 22 -25.72 -20.00 2.76
N PHE A 23 -25.92 -20.62 3.94
CA PHE A 23 -24.85 -21.21 4.70
C PHE A 23 -25.31 -22.44 5.50
N THR A 24 -24.36 -23.32 5.83
CA THR A 24 -24.60 -24.52 6.61
C THR A 24 -24.72 -24.20 8.12
N LYS A 25 -25.11 -25.18 8.92
CA LYS A 25 -25.13 -25.06 10.41
C LYS A 25 -23.76 -24.84 11.02
N GLU A 26 -22.70 -25.21 10.32
CA GLU A 26 -21.31 -24.97 10.70
C GLU A 26 -20.85 -23.55 10.35
N GLY A 27 -21.53 -22.87 9.42
CA GLY A 27 -21.22 -21.51 8.95
C GLY A 27 -20.51 -21.46 7.60
N LEU A 28 -20.40 -22.60 6.87
CA LEU A 28 -19.86 -22.60 5.52
C LEU A 28 -20.87 -21.97 4.56
N ILE A 29 -20.45 -20.94 3.82
CA ILE A 29 -21.25 -20.26 2.80
C ILE A 29 -21.37 -21.18 1.58
N THR A 30 -22.60 -21.44 1.16
CA THR A 30 -22.93 -22.34 0.05
C THR A 30 -23.49 -21.63 -1.19
N ALA A 31 -24.00 -20.41 -1.01
CA ALA A 31 -24.52 -19.59 -2.10
C ALA A 31 -24.46 -18.11 -1.75
N ILE A 32 -24.19 -17.28 -2.75
CA ILE A 32 -24.20 -15.82 -2.66
C ILE A 32 -25.05 -15.27 -3.79
N ASP A 33 -26.05 -14.46 -3.46
CA ASP A 33 -26.83 -13.68 -4.43
C ASP A 33 -26.64 -12.19 -4.07
N ASP A 34 -25.84 -11.49 -4.87
CA ASP A 34 -25.48 -10.09 -4.68
C ASP A 34 -26.15 -9.25 -5.77
N PHE A 35 -27.01 -8.32 -5.35
CA PHE A 35 -27.59 -7.33 -6.19
C PHE A 35 -27.23 -5.94 -5.68
N SER A 36 -26.62 -5.13 -6.53
CA SER A 36 -26.26 -3.75 -6.21
C SER A 36 -26.82 -2.75 -7.20
N ILE A 37 -27.18 -1.57 -6.69
CA ILE A 37 -27.53 -0.40 -7.47
C ILE A 37 -26.48 0.67 -7.16
N ALA A 38 -25.85 1.21 -8.18
CA ALA A 38 -24.84 2.26 -8.05
C ALA A 38 -25.28 3.52 -8.78
N ASP A 39 -25.05 4.67 -8.17
CA ASP A 39 -25.18 5.96 -8.82
C ASP A 39 -24.02 6.17 -9.79
N GLY A 40 -24.27 6.28 -11.06
CA GLY A 40 -23.29 6.52 -12.13
C GLY A 40 -22.98 8.01 -12.35
N GLY A 41 -23.74 8.91 -11.71
CA GLY A 41 -23.65 10.34 -11.97
C GLY A 41 -24.00 10.72 -13.40
N VAL A 42 -23.63 11.92 -13.81
CA VAL A 42 -23.87 12.44 -15.19
C VAL A 42 -23.06 11.72 -16.27
N GLN A 43 -22.07 10.92 -15.92
CA GLN A 43 -21.26 10.15 -16.88
C GLN A 43 -21.70 8.70 -17.06
N GLY A 44 -22.67 8.25 -16.30
CA GLY A 44 -23.18 6.89 -16.38
C GLY A 44 -22.11 5.82 -16.19
N SER A 45 -22.30 4.69 -16.87
CA SER A 45 -21.42 3.51 -16.77
C SER A 45 -20.01 3.69 -17.32
N SER A 46 -19.71 4.83 -17.96
CA SER A 46 -18.38 5.10 -18.55
C SER A 46 -17.33 5.58 -17.51
N GLY A 47 -17.75 5.84 -16.27
CA GLY A 47 -16.84 6.24 -15.19
C GLY A 47 -15.90 5.11 -14.77
N PHE A 48 -14.60 5.41 -14.70
CA PHE A 48 -13.62 4.54 -14.08
C PHE A 48 -14.05 4.35 -12.60
N GLY A 49 -14.33 3.14 -12.19
CA GLY A 49 -14.77 2.82 -10.81
C GLY A 49 -16.21 2.31 -10.68
N THR A 50 -17.12 2.59 -11.60
CA THR A 50 -18.48 2.05 -11.52
C THR A 50 -18.60 0.64 -12.11
N ALA A 51 -17.92 0.37 -13.22
CA ALA A 51 -17.97 -0.93 -13.89
C ALA A 51 -16.88 -1.90 -13.44
N ASN A 52 -15.71 -1.40 -12.98
CA ASN A 52 -14.58 -2.24 -12.63
C ASN A 52 -14.66 -2.88 -11.22
N ASP A 53 -15.51 -2.39 -10.36
CA ASP A 53 -15.65 -2.90 -9.00
C ASP A 53 -16.34 -4.27 -8.90
N GLN A 54 -16.94 -4.73 -9.98
CA GLN A 54 -17.70 -5.98 -9.99
C GLN A 54 -16.86 -7.23 -10.09
N GLY A 55 -15.71 -7.15 -10.76
CA GLY A 55 -14.89 -8.33 -11.04
C GLY A 55 -14.00 -8.78 -9.88
N TYR A 56 -13.86 -7.96 -8.85
CA TYR A 56 -12.86 -8.13 -7.80
C TYR A 56 -13.46 -8.29 -6.41
N GLY A 57 -14.72 -8.60 -6.33
CA GLY A 57 -15.44 -8.69 -5.06
C GLY A 57 -14.89 -9.73 -4.08
N PRO A 58 -15.54 -9.86 -2.94
CA PRO A 58 -15.18 -10.78 -1.84
C PRO A 58 -15.05 -12.24 -2.28
N TYR A 59 -15.39 -12.52 -3.51
CA TYR A 59 -15.52 -13.85 -4.08
C TYR A 59 -14.18 -14.55 -4.29
N TYR A 60 -13.09 -13.79 -4.46
CA TYR A 60 -11.74 -14.37 -4.54
C TYR A 60 -11.23 -14.96 -3.24
N THR A 61 -11.84 -14.62 -2.13
CA THR A 61 -11.41 -15.05 -0.79
C THR A 61 -12.39 -16.01 -0.14
N THR A 62 -13.44 -16.45 -0.85
CA THR A 62 -14.43 -17.41 -0.35
C THR A 62 -14.42 -18.72 -1.10
N LYS A 63 -14.62 -19.82 -0.40
CA LYS A 63 -14.81 -21.17 -0.97
C LYS A 63 -16.12 -21.33 -1.75
N CYS A 64 -17.04 -20.36 -1.62
CA CYS A 64 -18.33 -20.44 -2.30
C CYS A 64 -18.18 -20.30 -3.81
N LEU A 65 -18.60 -21.30 -4.56
CA LEU A 65 -18.59 -21.29 -6.02
C LEU A 65 -19.97 -20.94 -6.63
N ASN A 66 -21.03 -20.95 -5.84
CA ASN A 66 -22.38 -20.61 -6.29
C ASN A 66 -22.66 -19.13 -6.06
N ILE A 67 -22.21 -18.31 -7.00
CA ILE A 67 -22.30 -16.85 -6.87
C ILE A 67 -23.12 -16.30 -8.04
N ARG A 68 -24.13 -15.52 -7.70
CA ARG A 68 -24.84 -14.68 -8.65
C ARG A 68 -24.63 -13.22 -8.28
N GLN A 69 -24.05 -12.48 -9.18
CA GLN A 69 -23.82 -11.05 -8.99
C GLN A 69 -24.53 -10.25 -10.08
N ARG A 70 -25.23 -9.21 -9.67
CA ARG A 70 -25.92 -8.28 -10.57
C ARG A 70 -25.69 -6.87 -10.07
N MET A 71 -25.39 -5.95 -10.99
CA MET A 71 -25.34 -4.52 -10.70
C MET A 71 -26.15 -3.75 -11.72
N GLU A 72 -26.88 -2.78 -11.24
CA GLU A 72 -27.52 -1.75 -12.04
C GLU A 72 -26.83 -0.43 -11.77
N ILE A 73 -26.49 0.29 -12.82
CA ILE A 73 -25.93 1.63 -12.75
C ILE A 73 -27.00 2.58 -13.21
N ILE A 74 -27.32 3.55 -12.35
CA ILE A 74 -28.36 4.55 -12.62
C ILE A 74 -27.67 5.87 -12.94
N ASP A 75 -27.97 6.43 -14.10
CA ASP A 75 -27.55 7.78 -14.45
C ASP A 75 -28.34 8.77 -13.59
N SER A 76 -27.63 9.71 -13.00
CA SER A 76 -28.22 10.74 -12.16
C SER A 76 -27.66 12.13 -12.51
N ASN A 77 -28.25 13.16 -11.94
CA ASN A 77 -27.76 14.54 -12.08
C ASN A 77 -26.64 14.88 -11.07
N THR A 78 -26.12 13.90 -10.33
CA THR A 78 -24.97 14.12 -9.46
C THR A 78 -23.71 14.33 -10.30
N GLY A 79 -22.75 15.05 -9.76
CA GLY A 79 -21.50 15.30 -10.44
C GLY A 79 -20.74 14.03 -10.78
N LYS A 80 -19.69 14.18 -11.57
CA LYS A 80 -18.83 13.09 -12.00
C LYS A 80 -18.23 12.38 -10.78
N MET A 81 -18.46 11.09 -10.75
CA MET A 81 -17.95 10.23 -9.69
C MET A 81 -16.53 9.85 -10.00
N TYR A 82 -15.59 10.46 -9.32
CA TYR A 82 -14.18 10.04 -9.36
C TYR A 82 -13.69 9.78 -7.95
N LEU A 83 -13.27 8.57 -7.70
CA LEU A 83 -12.72 8.16 -6.43
C LEU A 83 -11.22 8.08 -6.52
N SER A 84 -10.52 8.97 -5.88
CA SER A 84 -9.10 8.79 -5.65
C SER A 84 -8.91 7.77 -4.54
N GLY A 85 -8.31 6.66 -4.90
CA GLY A 85 -7.78 5.71 -3.92
C GLY A 85 -8.77 4.80 -3.20
N GLN A 86 -10.05 4.82 -3.52
CA GLN A 86 -11.09 4.11 -2.76
C GLN A 86 -11.93 3.14 -3.61
N PHE A 87 -11.37 2.62 -4.69
CA PHE A 87 -12.10 1.80 -5.66
C PHE A 87 -12.59 0.47 -5.11
N CYS A 88 -11.96 -0.05 -4.08
CA CYS A 88 -12.17 -1.41 -3.64
C CYS A 88 -13.05 -1.59 -2.39
N PRO A 89 -13.43 -0.57 -1.60
CA PRO A 89 -14.03 -0.83 -0.30
C PRO A 89 -15.46 -1.36 -0.36
N PHE A 90 -16.25 -0.94 -1.34
CA PHE A 90 -17.70 -1.12 -1.26
C PHE A 90 -18.16 -2.56 -1.45
N ASN A 91 -17.56 -3.34 -2.33
CA ASN A 91 -17.99 -4.72 -2.59
C ASN A 91 -17.42 -5.72 -1.58
N TRP A 92 -16.24 -5.44 -1.03
CA TRP A 92 -15.57 -6.32 -0.09
C TRP A 92 -16.23 -6.32 1.30
N ASP A 93 -16.83 -5.19 1.65
CA ASP A 93 -17.41 -5.01 2.97
C ASP A 93 -18.73 -5.75 3.15
N THR A 94 -19.43 -6.05 2.06
CA THR A 94 -20.68 -6.80 2.14
C THR A 94 -20.46 -8.21 2.68
N LEU A 95 -19.39 -8.87 2.26
CA LEU A 95 -19.03 -10.18 2.81
C LEU A 95 -18.68 -10.08 4.30
N THR A 96 -17.96 -9.03 4.72
CA THR A 96 -17.66 -8.78 6.14
C THR A 96 -18.94 -8.70 6.97
N VAL A 97 -19.92 -7.91 6.55
CA VAL A 97 -21.23 -7.83 7.20
C VAL A 97 -21.90 -9.20 7.24
N GLY A 98 -21.85 -9.94 6.13
CA GLY A 98 -22.38 -11.30 6.05
C GLY A 98 -21.75 -12.27 7.04
N LEU A 99 -20.43 -12.25 7.20
CA LEU A 99 -19.70 -13.08 8.16
C LEU A 99 -20.10 -12.76 9.61
N HIS A 100 -20.26 -11.47 9.95
CA HIS A 100 -20.75 -11.07 11.26
C HIS A 100 -22.18 -11.55 11.53
N ILE A 101 -23.07 -11.46 10.55
CA ILE A 101 -24.45 -11.96 10.66
C ILE A 101 -24.47 -13.48 10.88
N ILE A 102 -23.62 -14.23 10.15
CA ILE A 102 -23.51 -15.68 10.31
C ILE A 102 -22.97 -16.02 11.71
N ALA A 103 -21.91 -15.34 12.15
CA ALA A 103 -21.30 -15.50 13.46
C ALA A 103 -22.34 -15.34 14.59
N GLU A 104 -23.10 -14.25 14.56
CA GLU A 104 -24.15 -13.98 15.54
C GLU A 104 -25.28 -15.02 15.51
N LYS A 105 -25.75 -15.40 14.32
CA LYS A 105 -26.82 -16.41 14.19
C LYS A 105 -26.41 -17.78 14.72
N LEU A 106 -25.15 -18.12 14.58
CA LEU A 106 -24.61 -19.41 15.00
C LEU A 106 -23.98 -19.36 16.41
N ASN A 107 -23.86 -18.18 17.02
CA ASN A 107 -23.16 -17.94 18.28
C ASN A 107 -21.72 -18.47 18.22
N LYS A 108 -20.98 -18.08 17.16
CA LYS A 108 -19.60 -18.46 16.90
C LYS A 108 -18.74 -17.22 16.72
N ASP A 109 -17.43 -17.34 16.95
CA ASP A 109 -16.47 -16.28 16.65
C ASP A 109 -16.47 -15.97 15.14
N VAL A 110 -16.52 -14.69 14.80
CA VAL A 110 -16.48 -14.24 13.39
C VAL A 110 -15.19 -14.67 12.69
N ILE A 111 -14.08 -14.75 13.41
CA ILE A 111 -12.81 -15.25 12.87
C ILE A 111 -12.92 -16.73 12.51
N ASP A 112 -13.58 -17.55 13.31
CA ASP A 112 -13.78 -18.97 12.99
C ASP A 112 -14.67 -19.12 11.75
N ILE A 113 -15.71 -18.30 11.61
CA ILE A 113 -16.54 -18.26 10.41
C ILE A 113 -15.71 -17.81 9.19
N ALA A 114 -14.86 -16.80 9.36
CA ALA A 114 -13.97 -16.33 8.29
C ALA A 114 -13.00 -17.44 7.85
N LYS A 115 -12.29 -18.07 8.78
CA LYS A 115 -11.35 -19.17 8.50
C LYS A 115 -12.02 -20.36 7.80
N LEU A 116 -13.24 -20.71 8.18
CA LEU A 116 -14.02 -21.76 7.52
C LEU A 116 -14.30 -21.46 6.05
N ASN A 117 -14.51 -20.18 5.73
CA ASN A 117 -14.86 -19.71 4.39
C ASN A 117 -13.68 -19.22 3.55
N LEU A 118 -12.48 -19.11 4.13
CA LEU A 118 -11.28 -18.72 3.38
C LEU A 118 -11.05 -19.64 2.19
N HIS A 119 -10.63 -19.05 1.10
CA HIS A 119 -10.30 -19.75 -0.12
C HIS A 119 -9.21 -20.82 0.11
N GLY A 120 -9.48 -22.03 -0.29
CA GLY A 120 -8.54 -23.13 -0.18
C GLY A 120 -7.60 -23.22 -1.38
N PRO A 121 -6.48 -23.96 -1.25
CA PRO A 121 -5.50 -24.15 -2.33
C PRO A 121 -6.11 -24.72 -3.60
N ASP A 122 -7.14 -25.57 -3.49
CA ASP A 122 -7.76 -26.29 -4.61
C ASP A 122 -8.63 -25.39 -5.51
N SER A 123 -8.92 -24.18 -5.09
CA SER A 123 -9.84 -23.29 -5.79
C SER A 123 -9.13 -22.17 -6.54
N GLN A 124 -7.84 -21.99 -6.29
CA GLN A 124 -6.95 -21.09 -7.04
C GLN A 124 -5.56 -21.72 -7.19
N GLU A 125 -4.89 -21.35 -8.27
CA GLU A 125 -3.52 -21.79 -8.54
C GLU A 125 -2.47 -21.11 -7.61
N ASP A 126 -2.89 -20.29 -6.66
CA ASP A 126 -2.02 -19.60 -5.70
C ASP A 126 -2.24 -20.11 -4.28
N ASP A 127 -1.38 -21.03 -3.85
CA ASP A 127 -1.37 -21.63 -2.53
C ASP A 127 -0.88 -20.69 -1.41
N ARG A 128 -0.43 -19.47 -1.73
CA ARG A 128 0.10 -18.49 -0.76
C ARG A 128 -1.00 -17.74 -0.01
N VAL A 129 -2.22 -17.71 -0.54
CA VAL A 129 -3.32 -16.86 -0.02
C VAL A 129 -3.73 -17.27 1.39
N VAL A 130 -4.06 -18.55 1.59
CA VAL A 130 -4.56 -19.03 2.88
C VAL A 130 -3.49 -18.95 3.97
N PRO A 131 -2.25 -19.41 3.76
CA PRO A 131 -1.19 -19.27 4.76
C PRO A 131 -0.91 -17.82 5.15
N SER A 132 -0.96 -16.89 4.20
CA SER A 132 -0.78 -15.47 4.47
C SER A 132 -1.90 -14.89 5.34
N PHE A 133 -3.17 -15.21 5.04
CA PHE A 133 -4.29 -14.82 5.88
C PHE A 133 -4.23 -15.45 7.27
N GLU A 134 -3.89 -16.72 7.37
CA GLU A 134 -3.74 -17.39 8.68
C GLU A 134 -2.66 -16.73 9.53
N ALA A 135 -1.51 -16.39 8.93
CA ALA A 135 -0.46 -15.66 9.63
C ALA A 135 -0.92 -14.28 10.11
N CYS A 136 -1.66 -13.55 9.27
CA CYS A 136 -2.23 -12.25 9.64
C CYS A 136 -3.29 -12.39 10.75
N ILE A 137 -4.16 -13.39 10.68
CA ILE A 137 -5.19 -13.65 11.69
C ILE A 137 -4.56 -13.97 13.04
N GLU A 138 -3.59 -14.89 13.10
CA GLU A 138 -2.96 -15.27 14.36
C GLU A 138 -2.15 -14.12 14.98
N ALA A 139 -1.45 -13.35 14.17
CA ALA A 139 -0.76 -12.16 14.64
C ALA A 139 -1.74 -11.10 15.15
N GLY A 140 -2.84 -10.86 14.45
CA GLY A 140 -3.85 -9.89 14.85
C GLY A 140 -4.65 -10.30 16.09
N LYS A 141 -4.96 -11.58 16.25
CA LYS A 141 -5.56 -12.08 17.50
C LYS A 141 -4.66 -11.78 18.71
N LYS A 142 -3.36 -11.98 18.55
CA LYS A 142 -2.37 -11.66 19.60
C LYS A 142 -2.26 -10.16 19.82
N LEU A 143 -2.14 -9.38 18.76
CA LEU A 143 -2.02 -7.91 18.79
C LEU A 143 -3.18 -7.28 19.54
N MET A 144 -4.41 -7.70 19.22
CA MET A 144 -5.64 -7.16 19.79
C MET A 144 -6.07 -7.84 21.09
N ASN A 145 -5.39 -8.89 21.55
CA ASN A 145 -5.87 -9.76 22.64
C ASN A 145 -7.34 -10.17 22.36
N TRP A 146 -7.59 -10.67 21.15
CA TRP A 146 -8.92 -10.90 20.60
C TRP A 146 -9.77 -11.82 21.46
N ASN A 147 -10.95 -11.33 21.81
CA ASN A 147 -11.93 -12.09 22.58
C ASN A 147 -13.35 -11.77 22.07
N TRP A 148 -13.87 -12.65 21.24
CA TRP A 148 -15.21 -12.50 20.70
C TRP A 148 -16.28 -12.65 21.79
N HIS A 149 -17.36 -11.92 21.63
CA HIS A 149 -18.56 -12.06 22.42
C HIS A 149 -19.81 -11.83 21.56
N LYS A 150 -20.94 -12.39 21.99
CA LYS A 150 -22.22 -12.20 21.33
C LYS A 150 -22.66 -10.73 21.41
N ALA A 151 -23.36 -10.26 20.39
CA ALA A 151 -23.83 -8.87 20.31
C ALA A 151 -24.69 -8.49 21.52
N GLY A 152 -24.45 -7.27 22.02
CA GLY A 152 -25.19 -6.67 23.14
C GLY A 152 -24.87 -7.26 24.55
N THR A 153 -23.96 -8.24 24.64
CA THR A 153 -23.73 -8.95 25.92
C THR A 153 -22.63 -8.37 26.80
N LYS A 154 -21.72 -7.59 26.25
CA LYS A 154 -20.56 -7.04 26.98
C LYS A 154 -20.75 -5.56 27.30
N THR A 155 -20.66 -5.25 28.61
CA THR A 155 -20.70 -3.87 29.11
C THR A 155 -19.36 -3.54 29.76
N LEU A 156 -18.84 -2.34 29.48
CA LEU A 156 -17.63 -1.81 30.09
C LEU A 156 -17.89 -1.35 31.54
N PRO A 157 -16.82 -1.18 32.34
CA PRO A 157 -16.97 -0.73 33.74
C PRO A 157 -17.65 0.64 33.89
N ASP A 158 -17.58 1.49 32.84
CA ASP A 158 -18.24 2.81 32.80
C ASP A 158 -19.71 2.76 32.34
N GLY A 159 -20.26 1.57 32.07
CA GLY A 159 -21.62 1.35 31.65
C GLY A 159 -21.87 1.34 30.16
N ARG A 160 -20.92 1.75 29.35
CA ARG A 160 -21.03 1.73 27.87
C ARG A 160 -20.98 0.30 27.31
N LYS A 161 -21.59 0.08 26.17
CA LYS A 161 -21.55 -1.21 25.46
C LYS A 161 -20.25 -1.38 24.71
N HIS A 162 -19.60 -2.53 24.89
CA HIS A 162 -18.41 -2.89 24.13
C HIS A 162 -18.78 -3.69 22.90
N GLY A 163 -18.15 -3.39 21.79
CA GLY A 163 -18.25 -4.18 20.57
C GLY A 163 -16.91 -4.42 19.92
N ALA A 164 -16.79 -5.56 19.28
CA ALA A 164 -15.59 -5.96 18.56
C ALA A 164 -15.94 -6.43 17.13
N SER A 165 -15.08 -6.12 16.17
CA SER A 165 -15.24 -6.57 14.80
C SER A 165 -13.93 -6.97 14.18
N PHE A 166 -14.04 -7.80 13.16
CA PHE A 166 -12.95 -8.36 12.39
C PHE A 166 -13.27 -8.32 10.90
N ARG A 167 -12.23 -8.09 10.09
CA ARG A 167 -12.30 -8.19 8.65
C ARG A 167 -11.01 -8.74 8.10
N TYR A 168 -11.10 -9.48 7.00
CA TYR A 168 -9.96 -9.82 6.16
C TYR A 168 -10.20 -9.37 4.73
N GLN A 169 -9.13 -9.09 4.02
CA GLN A 169 -9.21 -8.68 2.61
C GLN A 169 -7.93 -8.95 1.84
N ILE A 170 -8.13 -9.15 0.55
CA ILE A 170 -7.09 -9.12 -0.46
C ILE A 170 -7.51 -8.16 -1.56
N CYS A 171 -6.59 -7.43 -2.13
CA CYS A 171 -6.84 -6.66 -3.33
C CYS A 171 -6.04 -7.23 -4.49
N PRO A 172 -6.67 -7.78 -5.52
CA PRO A 172 -5.98 -8.16 -6.74
C PRO A 172 -5.52 -6.91 -7.48
N ARG A 173 -4.31 -6.95 -8.04
CA ARG A 173 -3.72 -5.82 -8.72
C ARG A 173 -3.18 -6.13 -10.09
N HIS A 174 -3.09 -5.05 -10.87
CA HIS A 174 -2.49 -5.04 -12.19
C HIS A 174 -1.36 -4.03 -12.25
N ALA A 175 -0.21 -4.43 -12.80
CA ALA A 175 0.77 -3.49 -13.30
C ALA A 175 0.26 -2.96 -14.66
N PHE A 176 -0.37 -1.79 -14.66
CA PHE A 176 -1.01 -1.26 -15.85
C PHE A 176 -0.06 -0.68 -16.89
N SER A 177 1.13 -0.25 -16.48
CA SER A 177 2.00 0.58 -17.33
C SER A 177 3.40 0.02 -17.46
N GLY A 178 4.04 0.30 -18.59
CA GLY A 178 5.48 0.31 -18.69
C GLY A 178 6.03 1.57 -18.02
N TYR A 179 7.26 1.50 -17.57
CA TYR A 179 7.95 2.61 -16.94
C TYR A 179 9.22 2.93 -17.68
N ASP A 180 9.44 4.23 -17.87
CA ASP A 180 10.69 4.79 -18.34
C ASP A 180 11.44 5.33 -17.14
N CYS A 181 12.69 4.92 -16.97
CA CYS A 181 13.54 5.46 -15.92
C CYS A 181 14.90 5.88 -16.48
N LYS A 182 15.51 6.81 -15.79
CA LYS A 182 16.85 7.32 -16.05
C LYS A 182 17.59 7.42 -14.72
N LEU A 183 18.84 7.00 -14.71
CA LEU A 183 19.76 7.24 -13.62
C LEU A 183 21.02 7.89 -14.17
N GLU A 184 21.61 8.76 -13.39
CA GLU A 184 22.85 9.44 -13.72
C GLU A 184 23.86 9.24 -12.61
N TYR A 185 25.10 8.99 -12.99
CA TYR A 185 26.24 9.05 -12.11
C TYR A 185 27.01 10.34 -12.38
N ARG A 186 27.22 11.13 -11.34
CA ARG A 186 27.95 12.40 -11.42
C ARG A 186 28.77 12.62 -10.15
N GLY A 187 30.09 12.77 -10.30
CA GLY A 187 30.98 13.15 -9.18
C GLY A 187 30.97 12.22 -7.99
N GLY A 188 30.72 10.94 -8.19
CA GLY A 188 30.65 9.95 -7.11
C GLY A 188 29.25 9.76 -6.51
N GLN A 189 28.25 10.48 -6.97
CA GLN A 189 26.88 10.42 -6.52
C GLN A 189 25.95 9.83 -7.60
N ILE A 190 24.92 9.18 -7.16
CA ILE A 190 23.86 8.62 -8.02
C ILE A 190 22.67 9.58 -8.02
N HIS A 191 22.24 9.99 -9.19
CA HIS A 191 21.12 10.91 -9.34
C HIS A 191 19.91 10.20 -9.94
N LEU A 192 18.76 10.37 -9.30
CA LEU A 192 17.44 9.93 -9.77
C LEU A 192 16.65 11.16 -10.25
N PRO A 193 16.74 11.53 -11.55
CA PRO A 193 15.87 12.58 -12.07
C PRO A 193 14.43 12.09 -12.12
N THR A 194 13.52 12.80 -11.45
CA THR A 194 12.12 12.42 -11.37
C THR A 194 11.19 13.62 -11.38
N GLN A 195 9.98 13.44 -11.88
CA GLN A 195 8.88 14.40 -11.78
C GLN A 195 7.58 13.74 -11.29
N GLY A 196 7.66 12.53 -10.76
CA GLY A 196 6.50 11.78 -10.31
C GLY A 196 5.68 12.53 -9.27
N PRO A 197 4.37 12.32 -9.21
CA PRO A 197 3.54 12.95 -8.21
C PRO A 197 3.94 12.49 -6.82
N ILE A 198 4.13 13.43 -5.91
CA ILE A 198 4.27 13.15 -4.49
C ILE A 198 2.86 12.99 -3.93
N THR A 199 2.39 11.76 -3.86
CA THR A 199 1.02 11.44 -3.41
C THR A 199 0.96 10.94 -1.97
N GLY A 200 2.04 11.11 -1.19
CA GLY A 200 2.14 10.58 0.17
C GLY A 200 2.35 9.07 0.26
N ILE A 201 2.59 8.40 -0.87
CA ILE A 201 2.85 6.95 -0.93
C ILE A 201 4.35 6.61 -0.86
N PHE A 202 5.21 7.60 -0.83
CA PHE A 202 6.67 7.46 -0.73
C PHE A 202 7.30 6.56 -1.80
N ALA A 203 6.70 6.51 -3.01
CA ALA A 203 7.20 5.66 -4.08
C ALA A 203 8.60 6.08 -4.55
N ILE A 204 8.91 7.38 -4.54
CA ILE A 204 10.20 7.92 -4.94
C ILE A 204 11.29 7.47 -3.95
N GLU A 205 11.02 7.55 -2.66
CA GLU A 205 11.92 7.11 -1.61
C GLU A 205 12.13 5.60 -1.65
N CYS A 206 11.08 4.81 -1.89
CA CYS A 206 11.21 3.37 -2.09
C CYS A 206 12.06 3.06 -3.35
N ASN A 207 11.90 3.82 -4.42
CA ASN A 207 12.72 3.68 -5.62
C ASN A 207 14.19 4.02 -5.35
N ALA A 208 14.47 5.07 -4.59
CA ALA A 208 15.83 5.41 -4.17
C ALA A 208 16.46 4.30 -3.32
N MET A 209 15.69 3.65 -2.43
CA MET A 209 16.15 2.48 -1.68
C MET A 209 16.46 1.28 -2.59
N VAL A 210 15.63 1.03 -3.61
CA VAL A 210 15.90 -0.02 -4.61
C VAL A 210 17.19 0.26 -5.38
N ILE A 211 17.42 1.50 -5.76
CA ILE A 211 18.64 1.91 -6.46
C ILE A 211 19.86 1.73 -5.57
N ALA A 212 19.79 2.15 -4.31
CA ALA A 212 20.88 2.01 -3.34
C ALA A 212 21.24 0.53 -3.11
N GLU A 213 20.24 -0.34 -2.96
CA GLU A 213 20.43 -1.79 -2.80
C GLU A 213 21.12 -2.42 -4.03
N GLU A 214 20.67 -2.13 -5.24
CA GLU A 214 21.24 -2.72 -6.45
C GLU A 214 22.67 -2.21 -6.75
N LEU A 215 22.94 -0.94 -6.44
CA LEU A 215 24.26 -0.35 -6.61
C LEU A 215 25.20 -0.69 -5.45
N ASN A 216 24.64 -1.16 -4.34
CA ASN A 216 25.37 -1.39 -3.07
C ASN A 216 26.04 -0.10 -2.56
N VAL A 217 25.22 0.94 -2.41
CA VAL A 217 25.59 2.24 -1.82
C VAL A 217 24.63 2.58 -0.69
N GLU A 218 24.94 3.58 0.14
CA GLU A 218 24.00 4.05 1.16
C GLU A 218 22.82 4.79 0.49
N TYR A 219 21.66 4.81 1.18
CA TYR A 219 20.50 5.55 0.70
C TYR A 219 20.82 7.04 0.43
N ASP A 220 21.63 7.64 1.29
CA ASP A 220 22.03 9.05 1.20
C ASP A 220 22.97 9.36 0.02
N ASP A 221 23.56 8.34 -0.61
CA ASP A 221 24.36 8.48 -1.85
C ASP A 221 23.45 8.60 -3.09
N VAL A 222 22.16 8.37 -2.96
CA VAL A 222 21.17 8.50 -4.03
C VAL A 222 20.44 9.84 -3.90
N ILE A 223 20.78 10.76 -4.79
CA ILE A 223 20.20 12.10 -4.83
C ILE A 223 18.93 12.08 -5.69
N VAL A 224 17.81 12.42 -5.09
CA VAL A 224 16.55 12.58 -5.83
C VAL A 224 16.49 13.98 -6.41
N ASP A 225 16.66 14.08 -7.73
CA ASP A 225 16.54 15.33 -8.49
C ASP A 225 15.09 15.53 -8.93
N TYR A 226 14.28 16.16 -8.08
CA TYR A 226 12.88 16.42 -8.41
C TYR A 226 12.73 17.67 -9.28
N HIS A 227 12.27 17.49 -10.52
CA HIS A 227 12.09 18.60 -11.45
C HIS A 227 10.94 18.35 -12.44
N TRP A 228 10.08 19.33 -12.63
CA TRP A 228 8.88 19.25 -13.49
C TRP A 228 9.15 19.02 -14.99
N SER A 229 10.36 19.23 -15.45
CA SER A 229 10.74 19.07 -16.87
C SER A 229 11.31 17.69 -17.22
N HIS A 230 11.45 16.79 -16.28
CA HIS A 230 11.97 15.46 -16.57
C HIS A 230 10.94 14.63 -17.34
N LYS A 231 11.38 13.99 -18.42
CA LYS A 231 10.54 13.12 -19.24
C LYS A 231 10.38 11.72 -18.63
N PHE A 232 11.27 11.34 -17.73
CA PHE A 232 11.29 10.03 -17.10
C PHE A 232 10.53 10.11 -15.78
N THR A 233 9.33 9.60 -15.80
CA THR A 233 8.45 9.69 -14.64
C THR A 233 7.84 8.35 -14.38
N PRO A 234 8.05 7.75 -13.20
CA PRO A 234 7.15 6.73 -12.76
C PRO A 234 5.78 7.37 -12.57
N VAL A 235 4.83 7.00 -13.40
CA VAL A 235 3.44 7.39 -13.23
C VAL A 235 2.90 6.61 -12.03
N GLY A 236 2.81 7.25 -10.88
CA GLY A 236 2.16 6.67 -9.72
C GLY A 236 0.65 6.73 -9.87
N GLY A 237 0.00 5.60 -9.92
CA GLY A 237 -1.46 5.50 -9.96
C GLY A 237 -1.91 4.07 -9.72
N GLY A 238 -3.07 3.88 -9.07
CA GLY A 238 -3.57 2.55 -8.80
C GLY A 238 -2.66 1.71 -7.86
N SER A 239 -1.82 2.31 -7.01
CA SER A 239 -0.82 1.72 -6.09
C SER A 239 0.21 0.80 -6.78
N ASP A 240 0.54 1.06 -8.02
CA ASP A 240 1.52 0.31 -8.80
C ASP A 240 2.94 0.91 -8.73
N GLY A 241 3.11 2.00 -7.97
CA GLY A 241 4.38 2.69 -7.83
C GLY A 241 5.55 1.77 -7.51
N THR A 242 5.45 0.98 -6.45
CA THR A 242 6.49 0.00 -6.08
C THR A 242 6.48 -1.23 -6.98
N THR A 243 5.30 -1.68 -7.43
CA THR A 243 5.19 -2.92 -8.23
C THR A 243 5.82 -2.76 -9.61
N ALA A 244 5.56 -1.67 -10.26
CA ALA A 244 6.04 -1.48 -11.63
C ALA A 244 7.28 -0.57 -11.72
N SER A 245 7.30 0.58 -11.00
CA SER A 245 8.46 1.45 -11.03
C SER A 245 9.68 0.87 -10.32
N GLY A 246 9.48 0.18 -9.19
CA GLY A 246 10.57 -0.46 -8.46
C GLY A 246 11.32 -1.49 -9.30
N TRP A 247 10.59 -2.28 -10.11
CA TRP A 247 11.24 -3.20 -11.04
C TRP A 247 12.05 -2.45 -12.11
N ALA A 248 11.49 -1.41 -12.72
CA ALA A 248 12.20 -0.62 -13.73
C ALA A 248 13.44 0.07 -13.14
N MET A 249 13.36 0.56 -11.90
CA MET A 249 14.50 1.14 -11.18
C MET A 249 15.59 0.10 -10.92
N LYS A 250 15.21 -1.12 -10.54
CA LYS A 250 16.15 -2.23 -10.38
C LYS A 250 16.95 -2.49 -11.66
N GLU A 251 16.26 -2.65 -12.79
CA GLU A 251 16.91 -2.89 -14.09
C GLU A 251 17.81 -1.72 -14.50
N CYS A 252 17.34 -0.48 -14.32
CA CYS A 252 18.13 0.72 -14.63
C CYS A 252 19.38 0.82 -13.74
N ALA A 253 19.26 0.52 -12.45
CA ALA A 253 20.38 0.51 -11.51
C ALA A 253 21.43 -0.56 -11.88
N ASN A 254 21.00 -1.74 -12.31
CA ASN A 254 21.90 -2.79 -12.78
C ASN A 254 22.67 -2.37 -14.05
N ILE A 255 22.00 -1.68 -14.97
CA ILE A 255 22.66 -1.10 -16.14
C ILE A 255 23.70 -0.07 -15.71
N LEU A 256 23.34 0.84 -14.80
CA LEU A 256 24.26 1.86 -14.31
C LEU A 256 25.45 1.24 -13.56
N LYS A 257 25.22 0.26 -12.70
CA LYS A 257 26.28 -0.49 -11.99
C LYS A 257 27.29 -1.08 -12.96
N LYS A 258 26.79 -1.76 -13.99
CA LYS A 258 27.64 -2.32 -15.04
C LYS A 258 28.48 -1.24 -15.71
N ASN A 259 27.86 -0.14 -16.14
CA ASN A 259 28.55 0.97 -16.79
C ASN A 259 29.64 1.57 -15.89
N ILE A 260 29.35 1.73 -14.60
CA ILE A 260 30.34 2.24 -13.60
C ILE A 260 31.53 1.30 -13.49
N LEU A 261 31.31 -0.01 -13.37
CA LEU A 261 32.40 -0.97 -13.22
C LEU A 261 33.24 -1.11 -14.49
N GLU A 262 32.61 -1.08 -15.66
CA GLU A 262 33.31 -1.05 -16.95
C GLU A 262 34.16 0.20 -17.11
N GLN A 263 33.63 1.37 -16.74
CA GLN A 263 34.36 2.63 -16.80
C GLN A 263 35.52 2.68 -15.77
N ALA A 264 35.29 2.17 -14.56
CA ALA A 264 36.35 2.10 -13.53
C ALA A 264 37.54 1.23 -13.97
N ALA A 265 37.27 0.06 -14.58
CA ALA A 265 38.28 -0.80 -15.15
C ALA A 265 39.01 -0.12 -16.31
N TYR A 266 38.27 0.56 -17.19
CA TYR A 266 38.86 1.31 -18.33
C TYR A 266 39.78 2.45 -17.85
N GLU A 267 39.32 3.28 -16.88
CA GLU A 267 40.12 4.39 -16.35
C GLU A 267 41.33 3.92 -15.53
N ALA A 268 41.27 2.72 -14.96
CA ALA A 268 42.41 2.12 -14.28
C ALA A 268 43.58 1.83 -15.24
N GLU A 269 43.27 1.41 -16.47
CA GLU A 269 44.25 1.18 -17.50
C GLU A 269 44.62 2.45 -18.27
N ASN A 270 43.69 3.39 -18.39
CA ASN A 270 43.82 4.62 -19.19
C ASN A 270 43.55 5.85 -18.31
N PRO A 271 44.43 6.15 -17.35
CA PRO A 271 44.21 7.27 -16.44
C PRO A 271 44.08 8.59 -17.22
N PRO A 272 43.10 9.44 -16.85
CA PRO A 272 42.94 10.73 -17.50
C PRO A 272 44.21 11.54 -17.41
N ALA A 273 44.51 12.30 -18.45
CA ALA A 273 45.75 13.11 -18.51
C ALA A 273 45.81 14.03 -17.29
N GLY A 274 46.93 14.00 -16.58
CA GLY A 274 47.14 14.83 -15.41
C GLY A 274 46.96 16.30 -15.71
N GLY A 275 46.26 17.06 -14.90
CA GLY A 275 46.11 18.51 -15.06
C GLY A 275 47.46 19.23 -15.00
N MET A 276 47.53 20.47 -15.51
CA MET A 276 48.73 21.28 -15.64
C MET A 276 49.58 21.44 -14.35
N PHE A 277 49.03 21.06 -13.19
CA PHE A 277 49.65 21.09 -11.87
C PHE A 277 49.72 19.72 -11.16
N GLY A 278 49.38 18.63 -11.88
CA GLY A 278 49.37 17.29 -11.35
C GLY A 278 50.78 16.72 -11.16
N GLY A 279 51.04 16.17 -9.95
CA GLY A 279 52.23 15.33 -9.71
C GLY A 279 52.20 14.06 -10.57
N PRO A 280 53.23 13.20 -10.50
CA PRO A 280 53.24 11.96 -11.25
C PRO A 280 51.97 11.15 -10.92
N PRO A 281 51.33 10.49 -11.92
CA PRO A 281 50.12 9.73 -11.69
C PRO A 281 50.32 8.70 -10.61
N GLN A 282 49.53 8.78 -9.54
CA GLN A 282 49.54 7.75 -8.53
C GLN A 282 49.10 6.43 -9.18
N ALA A 283 49.75 5.33 -8.80
CA ALA A 283 49.36 4.01 -9.29
C ALA A 283 47.89 3.76 -8.94
N ASN A 284 47.05 3.46 -9.96
CA ASN A 284 45.64 3.13 -9.73
C ASN A 284 45.58 1.71 -9.13
N PRO A 285 45.05 1.52 -7.90
CA PRO A 285 45.03 0.21 -7.25
C PRO A 285 44.15 -0.81 -8.01
N LEU A 286 43.19 -0.35 -8.84
CA LEU A 286 42.33 -1.19 -9.65
C LEU A 286 42.95 -1.64 -10.97
N LYS A 287 44.19 -1.22 -11.28
CA LYS A 287 44.84 -1.57 -12.53
C LYS A 287 45.12 -3.07 -12.63
N GLY A 288 44.82 -3.67 -13.76
CA GLY A 288 44.95 -5.09 -14.05
C GLY A 288 43.72 -5.91 -13.75
N TYR A 289 42.66 -5.31 -13.15
CA TYR A 289 41.41 -6.00 -12.88
C TYR A 289 40.34 -5.65 -13.92
N LYS A 290 39.54 -6.64 -14.30
CA LYS A 290 38.42 -6.48 -15.22
C LYS A 290 37.15 -6.07 -14.46
N ALA A 291 36.15 -5.56 -15.18
CA ALA A 291 34.89 -5.09 -14.62
C ALA A 291 34.15 -6.18 -13.82
N ASP A 292 34.23 -7.45 -14.23
CA ASP A 292 33.59 -8.59 -13.56
C ASP A 292 34.32 -9.01 -12.26
N GLU A 293 35.54 -8.58 -12.07
CA GLU A 293 36.33 -8.78 -10.84
C GLU A 293 36.13 -7.66 -9.82
N LEU A 294 35.45 -6.58 -10.21
CA LEU A 294 35.15 -5.40 -9.39
C LEU A 294 33.71 -5.44 -8.85
N ASP A 295 33.49 -4.73 -7.74
CA ASP A 295 32.15 -4.41 -7.26
C ASP A 295 32.14 -3.07 -6.50
N ILE A 296 30.96 -2.60 -6.11
CA ILE A 296 30.75 -1.36 -5.36
C ILE A 296 30.40 -1.72 -3.91
N ALA A 297 30.89 -0.93 -2.96
CA ALA A 297 30.50 -0.99 -1.56
C ALA A 297 30.26 0.42 -1.03
N PRO A 298 29.35 0.59 -0.03
CA PRO A 298 29.01 1.92 0.51
C PRO A 298 30.17 2.59 1.26
N HIS A 299 31.11 1.81 1.71
CA HIS A 299 32.35 2.25 2.35
C HIS A 299 33.43 1.17 2.19
N PRO A 300 34.71 1.48 2.46
CA PRO A 300 35.78 0.49 2.46
C PRO A 300 35.46 -0.71 3.35
N LEU A 301 35.57 -1.91 2.80
CA LEU A 301 35.26 -3.17 3.52
C LEU A 301 36.46 -3.69 4.34
N ALA A 302 37.67 -3.16 4.11
CA ALA A 302 38.88 -3.52 4.81
C ALA A 302 39.82 -2.30 4.86
N GLU A 303 40.85 -2.35 5.73
CA GLU A 303 41.93 -1.38 5.72
C GLU A 303 42.64 -1.42 4.36
N PRO A 304 43.09 -0.27 3.86
CA PRO A 304 43.75 -0.21 2.56
C PRO A 304 45.06 -0.99 2.59
N LYS A 305 45.32 -1.77 1.56
CA LYS A 305 46.52 -2.62 1.43
C LYS A 305 47.82 -1.82 1.51
N GLU A 306 47.80 -0.62 0.94
CA GLU A 306 48.87 0.35 1.05
C GLU A 306 48.41 1.51 1.91
N ALA A 307 48.97 1.67 3.11
CA ALA A 307 48.68 2.83 3.93
C ALA A 307 49.08 4.12 3.19
N PRO A 308 48.25 5.17 3.19
CA PRO A 308 48.64 6.45 2.59
C PRO A 308 49.91 6.95 3.24
N ALA A 309 50.85 7.48 2.44
CA ALA A 309 52.11 7.99 2.92
C ALA A 309 51.87 9.04 4.04
N PRO A 310 52.50 8.86 5.22
CA PRO A 310 52.33 9.80 6.31
C PRO A 310 52.96 11.15 5.95
N GLY A 311 52.16 12.23 6.08
CA GLY A 311 52.64 13.58 5.80
C GLY A 311 51.54 14.63 5.82
N PRO A 312 51.91 15.92 5.84
CA PRO A 312 50.91 17.01 5.87
C PRO A 312 50.00 17.09 4.63
N PHE A 313 50.28 16.27 3.62
CA PHE A 313 49.48 16.14 2.39
C PHE A 313 48.85 14.74 2.25
N ALA A 314 48.78 13.97 3.35
CA ALA A 314 48.07 12.69 3.29
C ALA A 314 46.63 12.89 2.88
N ALA A 315 46.16 12.10 1.89
CA ALA A 315 44.74 12.12 1.52
C ALA A 315 43.86 11.72 2.72
N PRO A 316 42.73 12.39 2.93
CA PRO A 316 41.82 11.99 4.00
C PRO A 316 41.38 10.54 3.80
N PRO A 317 40.98 9.84 4.88
CA PRO A 317 40.39 8.50 4.74
C PRO A 317 39.19 8.52 3.81
N VAL A 318 39.05 7.48 3.01
CA VAL A 318 37.87 7.31 2.15
C VAL A 318 36.68 6.92 3.05
N THR A 319 35.64 7.72 3.07
CA THR A 319 34.47 7.57 3.93
C THR A 319 33.16 7.29 3.20
N GLY A 320 33.15 7.33 1.88
CA GLY A 320 31.97 7.11 1.04
C GLY A 320 32.09 5.86 0.17
N PRO A 321 31.24 5.71 -0.83
CA PRO A 321 31.22 4.52 -1.67
C PRO A 321 32.53 4.32 -2.42
N VAL A 322 32.88 3.04 -2.57
CA VAL A 322 34.12 2.59 -3.20
C VAL A 322 33.86 1.57 -4.31
N VAL A 323 34.75 1.55 -5.30
CA VAL A 323 34.93 0.40 -6.19
C VAL A 323 36.06 -0.45 -5.61
N TYR A 324 35.84 -1.73 -5.42
CA TYR A 324 36.80 -2.64 -4.79
C TYR A 324 36.96 -3.93 -5.60
N VAL A 325 38.06 -4.64 -5.35
CA VAL A 325 38.34 -5.94 -5.97
C VAL A 325 37.69 -7.05 -5.17
N LYS A 326 36.80 -7.84 -5.77
CA LYS A 326 36.06 -8.92 -5.10
C LYS A 326 36.93 -9.95 -4.38
N SER A 327 38.08 -10.29 -4.98
CA SER A 327 39.01 -11.27 -4.41
C SER A 327 39.89 -10.72 -3.27
N ASP A 328 40.02 -9.40 -3.19
CA ASP A 328 40.79 -8.72 -2.14
C ASP A 328 40.21 -7.35 -1.81
N PRO A 329 39.25 -7.24 -0.89
CA PRO A 329 38.57 -5.99 -0.56
C PRO A 329 39.45 -4.88 0.01
N SER A 330 40.72 -5.18 0.36
CA SER A 330 41.70 -4.16 0.75
C SER A 330 42.23 -3.35 -0.45
N ILE A 331 41.91 -3.79 -1.69
CA ILE A 331 42.26 -3.11 -2.92
C ILE A 331 40.97 -2.37 -3.37
N PHE A 332 40.91 -1.08 -3.11
CA PHE A 332 39.76 -0.25 -3.45
C PHE A 332 40.15 1.17 -3.83
N LYS A 333 39.21 1.89 -4.40
CA LYS A 333 39.29 3.32 -4.72
C LYS A 333 37.94 3.98 -4.49
N SER A 334 37.91 5.23 -3.99
CA SER A 334 36.63 5.93 -3.85
C SER A 334 35.89 5.97 -5.19
N LEU A 335 34.58 5.81 -5.18
CA LEU A 335 33.74 5.78 -6.38
C LEU A 335 33.99 7.03 -7.24
N ALA A 336 34.02 8.22 -6.62
CA ALA A 336 34.30 9.49 -7.28
C ALA A 336 35.68 9.56 -7.96
N SER A 337 36.69 8.84 -7.41
CA SER A 337 38.02 8.81 -8.00
C SER A 337 38.22 7.66 -8.98
N ALA A 338 37.42 6.59 -8.86
CA ALA A 338 37.48 5.44 -9.76
C ALA A 338 36.86 5.74 -11.13
N VAL A 339 35.84 6.60 -11.15
CA VAL A 339 35.11 6.99 -12.35
C VAL A 339 35.01 8.50 -12.41
N SER A 340 35.70 9.08 -13.36
CA SER A 340 35.77 10.55 -13.56
C SER A 340 34.71 11.10 -14.52
N LEU A 341 34.13 10.24 -15.36
CA LEU A 341 33.13 10.64 -16.35
C LEU A 341 31.73 10.55 -15.76
N GLU A 342 30.85 11.44 -16.25
CA GLU A 342 29.42 11.30 -16.03
C GLU A 342 28.87 10.15 -16.87
N LEU A 343 28.04 9.30 -16.24
CA LEU A 343 27.41 8.16 -16.89
C LEU A 343 25.90 8.27 -16.80
N VAL A 344 25.22 7.75 -17.79
CA VAL A 344 23.76 7.71 -17.86
C VAL A 344 23.32 6.29 -18.15
N ALA A 345 22.35 5.81 -17.38
CA ALA A 345 21.61 4.61 -17.69
C ALA A 345 20.14 4.95 -17.93
N THR A 346 19.53 4.29 -18.88
CA THR A 346 18.10 4.40 -19.17
C THR A 346 17.51 3.02 -19.30
N PHE A 347 16.28 2.86 -18.82
CA PHE A 347 15.50 1.65 -19.01
C PHE A 347 14.07 2.05 -19.39
N SER A 348 13.49 1.31 -20.35
CA SER A 348 12.09 1.44 -20.75
C SER A 348 11.50 0.05 -20.87
N GLY A 349 10.48 -0.25 -20.10
CA GLY A 349 9.89 -1.57 -20.14
C GLY A 349 8.73 -1.77 -19.16
N ARG A 350 8.23 -3.00 -19.19
CA ARG A 350 7.18 -3.49 -18.27
C ARG A 350 7.78 -4.57 -17.38
N PRO A 351 7.20 -4.83 -16.21
CA PRO A 351 7.53 -6.02 -15.45
C PRO A 351 7.43 -7.28 -16.33
N PRO A 352 8.21 -8.33 -16.05
CA PRO A 352 8.14 -9.58 -16.80
C PRO A 352 6.70 -10.09 -16.95
N ALA A 353 6.36 -10.62 -18.11
CA ALA A 353 5.00 -11.10 -18.42
C ALA A 353 4.45 -12.09 -17.38
N ALA A 354 5.32 -12.88 -16.76
CA ALA A 354 4.97 -13.77 -15.65
C ALA A 354 4.40 -13.03 -14.42
N LEU A 355 4.69 -11.74 -14.25
CA LEU A 355 4.20 -10.95 -13.13
C LEU A 355 2.86 -10.25 -13.41
N TRP A 356 2.52 -10.01 -14.68
CA TRP A 356 1.31 -9.25 -15.03
C TRP A 356 0.34 -9.98 -15.98
N SER A 357 0.78 -11.02 -16.68
CA SER A 357 -0.07 -11.80 -17.60
C SER A 357 -0.95 -12.84 -16.92
N LEU A 358 -0.89 -12.93 -15.62
CA LEU A 358 -1.53 -13.99 -14.84
C LEU A 358 -3.07 -13.88 -14.76
N GLY A 359 -3.69 -12.95 -15.50
CA GLY A 359 -5.12 -12.73 -15.44
C GLY A 359 -5.59 -12.22 -14.07
N MET A 360 -6.85 -11.79 -14.00
CA MET A 360 -7.44 -11.11 -12.85
C MET A 360 -7.61 -11.98 -11.59
N GLY A 361 -6.82 -12.89 -11.24
CA GLY A 361 -6.89 -13.70 -10.04
C GLY A 361 -5.52 -14.13 -9.52
N LYS A 362 -4.49 -13.83 -10.27
CA LYS A 362 -3.13 -14.32 -9.97
C LYS A 362 -2.16 -13.23 -9.50
N MET A 363 -2.50 -11.96 -9.70
CA MET A 363 -1.73 -10.84 -9.16
C MET A 363 -2.31 -10.45 -7.81
N LEU A 364 -1.75 -11.03 -6.77
CA LEU A 364 -2.18 -10.80 -5.42
C LEU A 364 -1.37 -9.68 -4.79
N ASP A 365 -2.09 -8.66 -4.39
CA ASP A 365 -1.56 -7.59 -3.56
C ASP A 365 -1.47 -8.00 -2.09
N THR A 366 -1.27 -7.02 -1.24
CA THR A 366 -1.23 -7.17 0.19
C THR A 366 -2.47 -7.88 0.72
N MET A 367 -2.27 -8.92 1.48
CA MET A 367 -3.29 -9.53 2.33
C MET A 367 -3.33 -8.81 3.65
N ASN A 368 -4.52 -8.59 4.17
CA ASN A 368 -4.65 -7.90 5.44
C ASN A 368 -5.84 -8.38 6.25
N THR A 369 -5.70 -8.21 7.57
CA THR A 369 -6.77 -8.35 8.56
C THR A 369 -6.87 -7.08 9.36
N CYS A 370 -8.10 -6.65 9.62
CA CYS A 370 -8.38 -5.44 10.38
C CYS A 370 -9.30 -5.77 11.54
N TYR A 371 -9.11 -5.05 12.63
CA TYR A 371 -9.79 -5.25 13.91
C TYR A 371 -10.24 -3.89 14.44
N CYS A 372 -11.40 -3.88 15.07
CA CYS A 372 -11.91 -2.69 15.73
C CYS A 372 -12.59 -3.06 17.04
N GLU A 373 -12.33 -2.28 18.08
CA GLU A 373 -13.09 -2.30 19.32
C GLU A 373 -13.71 -0.92 19.55
N VAL A 374 -14.99 -0.91 19.92
CA VAL A 374 -15.74 0.32 20.20
C VAL A 374 -16.41 0.30 21.57
N ALA A 375 -16.61 1.51 22.11
CA ALA A 375 -17.54 1.75 23.18
C ALA A 375 -18.75 2.55 22.66
N VAL A 376 -19.95 2.08 22.91
CA VAL A 376 -21.19 2.75 22.53
C VAL A 376 -21.94 3.19 23.79
N ASP A 377 -22.17 4.49 23.87
CA ASP A 377 -23.06 5.07 24.89
C ASP A 377 -24.49 5.04 24.34
N GLU A 378 -25.31 4.15 24.87
CA GLU A 378 -26.69 3.99 24.40
C GLU A 378 -27.63 5.12 24.89
N GLU A 379 -27.23 5.98 25.83
CA GLU A 379 -28.06 7.09 26.31
C GLU A 379 -27.98 8.29 25.38
N ILE A 380 -26.79 8.58 24.84
CA ILE A 380 -26.56 9.75 23.99
C ILE A 380 -26.20 9.35 22.55
N GLY A 381 -26.08 8.07 22.23
CA GLY A 381 -25.75 7.56 20.91
C GLY A 381 -24.28 7.76 20.50
N ALA A 382 -23.41 8.16 21.43
CA ALA A 382 -22.00 8.38 21.13
C ALA A 382 -21.24 7.07 20.91
N VAL A 383 -20.37 7.06 19.91
CA VAL A 383 -19.48 5.95 19.59
C VAL A 383 -18.03 6.39 19.70
N GLU A 384 -17.26 5.70 20.52
CA GLU A 384 -15.83 5.88 20.66
C GLU A 384 -15.11 4.65 20.13
N ILE A 385 -14.11 4.84 19.25
CA ILE A 385 -13.20 3.78 18.84
C ILE A 385 -12.15 3.62 19.94
N LEU A 386 -12.17 2.47 20.62
CA LEU A 386 -11.22 2.16 21.67
C LEU A 386 -9.87 1.71 21.11
N ARG A 387 -9.91 0.86 20.09
CA ARG A 387 -8.71 0.28 19.45
C ARG A 387 -8.97 0.00 17.98
N LEU A 388 -7.97 0.23 17.17
CA LEU A 388 -7.88 -0.24 15.78
C LEU A 388 -6.61 -1.07 15.63
N GLY A 389 -6.71 -2.20 14.96
CA GLY A 389 -5.57 -3.04 14.66
C GLY A 389 -5.54 -3.42 13.18
N VAL A 390 -4.35 -3.45 12.59
CA VAL A 390 -4.13 -3.91 11.22
C VAL A 390 -2.91 -4.83 11.19
N VAL A 391 -3.12 -6.01 10.63
CA VAL A 391 -2.00 -6.89 10.26
C VAL A 391 -2.05 -7.10 8.76
N ALA A 392 -0.96 -6.79 8.09
CA ALA A 392 -0.83 -6.90 6.65
C ALA A 392 0.36 -7.78 6.27
N ASP A 393 0.22 -8.51 5.16
CA ASP A 393 1.30 -9.27 4.53
C ASP A 393 1.56 -8.73 3.12
N PRO A 394 2.41 -7.70 3.01
CA PRO A 394 2.76 -7.09 1.73
C PRO A 394 3.86 -7.86 0.98
N GLY A 395 4.28 -9.04 1.45
CA GLY A 395 5.55 -9.61 1.07
C GLY A 395 6.70 -8.77 1.67
N LYS A 396 7.76 -8.51 0.91
CA LYS A 396 8.90 -7.73 1.43
C LYS A 396 8.52 -6.28 1.76
N VAL A 397 8.77 -5.87 2.99
CA VAL A 397 8.64 -4.47 3.40
C VAL A 397 9.90 -3.70 2.97
N ILE A 398 9.78 -2.81 1.98
CA ILE A 398 10.91 -1.99 1.52
C ILE A 398 11.15 -0.84 2.50
N ARG A 399 10.08 -0.11 2.88
CA ARG A 399 10.17 1.01 3.82
C ARG A 399 9.05 0.96 4.85
N LEU A 400 9.41 0.63 6.09
CA LEU A 400 8.43 0.42 7.17
C LEU A 400 7.59 1.68 7.47
N THR A 401 8.24 2.84 7.60
CA THR A 401 7.53 4.10 7.91
C THR A 401 6.51 4.49 6.86
N SER A 402 6.75 4.15 5.59
CA SER A 402 5.80 4.37 4.51
C SER A 402 4.59 3.45 4.62
N MET A 403 4.83 2.19 4.98
CA MET A 403 3.77 1.20 5.21
C MET A 403 2.87 1.63 6.38
N GLU A 404 3.47 2.01 7.50
CA GLU A 404 2.76 2.50 8.68
C GLU A 404 1.91 3.72 8.36
N SER A 405 2.48 4.70 7.64
CA SER A 405 1.76 5.91 7.22
C SER A 405 0.55 5.60 6.32
N GLN A 406 0.67 4.61 5.41
CA GLN A 406 -0.45 4.18 4.57
C GLN A 406 -1.56 3.50 5.39
N VAL A 407 -1.19 2.71 6.40
CA VAL A 407 -2.17 2.11 7.32
C VAL A 407 -2.89 3.20 8.11
N ASP A 408 -2.17 4.18 8.66
CA ASP A 408 -2.79 5.29 9.40
C ASP A 408 -3.75 6.09 8.54
N GLN A 409 -3.36 6.43 7.31
CA GLN A 409 -4.23 7.12 6.37
C GLN A 409 -5.54 6.37 6.13
N VAL A 410 -5.47 5.07 5.91
CA VAL A 410 -6.65 4.27 5.59
C VAL A 410 -7.55 4.08 6.82
N MET A 411 -6.99 3.94 8.01
CA MET A 411 -7.77 3.88 9.23
C MET A 411 -8.44 5.23 9.54
N PHE A 412 -7.81 6.34 9.22
CA PHE A 412 -8.43 7.66 9.27
C PHE A 412 -9.66 7.73 8.34
N PHE A 413 -9.55 7.27 7.09
CA PHE A 413 -10.69 7.19 6.18
C PHE A 413 -11.78 6.24 6.70
N THR A 414 -11.39 5.12 7.28
CA THR A 414 -12.31 4.15 7.88
C THR A 414 -13.16 4.81 8.96
N GLN A 415 -12.54 5.57 9.85
CA GLN A 415 -13.24 6.32 10.89
C GLN A 415 -14.13 7.41 10.29
N GLY A 416 -13.58 8.19 9.34
CA GLY A 416 -14.30 9.28 8.68
C GLY A 416 -15.60 8.82 8.05
N CYS A 417 -15.54 7.85 7.16
CA CYS A 417 -16.71 7.32 6.45
C CYS A 417 -17.77 6.69 7.37
N GLN A 418 -17.35 6.14 8.51
CA GLN A 418 -18.26 5.39 9.35
C GLN A 418 -18.86 6.19 10.50
N LEU A 419 -18.23 7.29 10.93
CA LEU A 419 -18.68 8.06 12.08
C LEU A 419 -18.99 9.55 11.78
N PHE A 420 -18.40 10.14 10.73
CA PHE A 420 -18.42 11.59 10.54
C PHE A 420 -18.90 12.07 9.19
N GLU A 421 -18.44 11.45 8.09
CA GLU A 421 -18.51 12.03 6.76
C GLU A 421 -19.80 11.66 6.04
N GLU A 422 -20.57 12.66 5.63
CA GLU A 422 -21.81 12.49 4.86
C GLU A 422 -21.98 13.66 3.90
N PHE A 423 -22.40 13.38 2.69
CA PHE A 423 -22.89 14.40 1.76
C PHE A 423 -24.37 14.64 1.99
N ILE A 424 -24.74 15.87 2.28
CA ILE A 424 -26.12 16.29 2.51
C ILE A 424 -26.58 17.09 1.32
N PHE A 425 -27.65 16.59 0.66
CA PHE A 425 -28.25 17.24 -0.49
C PHE A 425 -29.63 17.80 -0.14
N ASP A 426 -29.99 18.90 -0.80
CA ASP A 426 -31.37 19.39 -0.81
C ASP A 426 -32.19 18.51 -1.75
N ASP A 427 -33.22 17.86 -1.24
CA ASP A 427 -34.05 16.91 -1.98
C ASP A 427 -34.77 17.51 -3.20
N LYS A 428 -34.97 18.82 -3.23
CA LYS A 428 -35.71 19.52 -4.32
C LYS A 428 -34.80 20.02 -5.42
N THR A 429 -33.62 20.50 -5.05
CA THR A 429 -32.70 21.15 -5.98
C THR A 429 -31.47 20.29 -6.31
N GLY A 430 -31.18 19.24 -5.55
CA GLY A 430 -29.98 18.45 -5.68
C GLY A 430 -28.69 19.18 -5.29
N LEU A 431 -28.81 20.38 -4.70
CA LEU A 431 -27.65 21.13 -4.25
C LEU A 431 -27.05 20.50 -3.00
N ARG A 432 -25.72 20.36 -2.98
CA ARG A 432 -25.00 19.94 -1.80
C ARG A 432 -25.00 21.04 -0.76
N LEU A 433 -25.56 20.77 0.42
CA LEU A 433 -25.74 21.74 1.49
C LEU A 433 -24.45 21.93 2.32
N ASN A 434 -23.67 20.89 2.50
CA ASN A 434 -22.44 20.90 3.30
C ASN A 434 -21.17 20.90 2.42
N ASN A 435 -21.04 21.89 1.56
CA ASN A 435 -19.95 22.02 0.60
C ASN A 435 -18.74 22.83 1.08
N ASN A 436 -18.58 22.98 2.38
CA ASN A 436 -17.48 23.73 2.99
C ASN A 436 -16.91 23.01 4.22
N MET A 437 -15.73 23.43 4.68
CA MET A 437 -14.99 22.77 5.77
C MET A 437 -15.62 22.96 7.16
N ILE A 438 -16.62 23.82 7.30
CA ILE A 438 -17.34 24.02 8.57
C ILE A 438 -18.45 22.97 8.70
N GLU A 439 -19.15 22.71 7.61
CA GLU A 439 -20.35 21.86 7.61
C GLU A 439 -20.05 20.42 7.24
N TYR A 440 -19.07 20.17 6.37
CA TYR A 440 -18.59 18.82 6.08
C TYR A 440 -17.73 18.33 7.23
N LYS A 441 -18.29 17.46 8.04
CA LYS A 441 -17.59 16.89 9.20
C LYS A 441 -16.64 15.80 8.78
N LYS A 442 -15.42 15.85 9.32
CA LYS A 442 -14.42 14.80 9.20
C LYS A 442 -13.61 14.70 10.48
N PRO A 443 -12.97 13.56 10.75
CA PRO A 443 -12.14 13.42 11.92
C PRO A 443 -11.01 14.45 11.93
N THR A 444 -10.63 14.87 13.11
CA THR A 444 -9.42 15.65 13.36
C THR A 444 -8.32 14.74 13.91
N VAL A 445 -7.12 15.25 14.07
CA VAL A 445 -6.02 14.50 14.70
C VAL A 445 -6.35 14.05 16.14
N LEU A 446 -7.27 14.73 16.81
CA LEU A 446 -7.70 14.39 18.17
C LEU A 446 -8.70 13.24 18.21
N ASP A 447 -9.37 12.99 17.10
CA ASP A 447 -10.39 11.93 17.01
C ASP A 447 -9.79 10.58 16.61
N VAL A 448 -8.59 10.57 16.03
CA VAL A 448 -7.98 9.35 15.49
C VAL A 448 -7.29 8.57 16.60
N PRO A 449 -7.72 7.35 16.89
CA PRO A 449 -7.05 6.50 17.86
C PRO A 449 -5.69 6.04 17.34
N THR A 450 -4.82 5.61 18.24
CA THR A 450 -3.59 4.91 17.85
C THR A 450 -3.96 3.61 17.12
N VAL A 451 -3.39 3.42 15.94
CA VAL A 451 -3.56 2.20 15.16
C VAL A 451 -2.41 1.23 15.50
N GLU A 452 -2.78 0.08 16.04
CA GLU A 452 -1.83 -1.01 16.27
C GLU A 452 -1.55 -1.73 14.95
N LYS A 453 -0.27 -1.95 14.64
CA LYS A 453 0.17 -2.45 13.32
C LYS A 453 1.15 -3.59 13.48
N ASP A 454 1.04 -4.58 12.61
CA ASP A 454 2.07 -5.62 12.42
C ASP A 454 2.15 -5.96 10.93
N PHE A 455 3.36 -6.18 10.43
CA PHE A 455 3.60 -6.55 9.04
C PHE A 455 4.26 -7.93 8.99
N ARG A 456 3.66 -8.79 8.16
CA ARG A 456 4.17 -10.15 7.94
C ARG A 456 4.87 -10.18 6.58
N GLU A 457 5.93 -10.97 6.48
CA GLU A 457 6.64 -11.24 5.23
C GLU A 457 6.60 -12.77 4.97
N THR A 458 5.39 -13.36 4.98
CA THR A 458 5.23 -14.82 4.88
C THR A 458 5.20 -15.31 3.43
N ARG A 459 5.04 -14.41 2.48
CA ARG A 459 4.98 -14.72 1.06
C ARG A 459 5.87 -13.80 0.24
N SER A 460 6.21 -14.23 -0.99
CA SER A 460 6.79 -13.34 -1.98
C SER A 460 5.69 -12.65 -2.79
N GLY A 461 5.72 -11.33 -2.85
CA GLY A 461 4.86 -10.53 -3.73
C GLY A 461 5.36 -10.53 -5.18
N ASN A 462 4.67 -9.79 -6.04
CA ASN A 462 4.95 -9.72 -7.48
C ASN A 462 5.83 -8.52 -7.88
N ALA A 463 6.17 -7.66 -6.93
CA ALA A 463 7.05 -6.52 -7.15
C ALA A 463 8.53 -6.87 -6.91
N VAL A 464 9.38 -5.88 -7.05
CA VAL A 464 10.80 -5.98 -6.73
C VAL A 464 11.01 -6.56 -5.32
N TYR A 465 11.97 -7.44 -5.17
CA TYR A 465 12.30 -8.18 -3.92
C TYR A 465 11.15 -8.98 -3.31
N GLY A 466 10.10 -9.26 -4.07
CA GLY A 466 8.92 -9.93 -3.55
C GLY A 466 8.00 -9.04 -2.73
N ALA A 467 8.10 -7.72 -2.88
CA ALA A 467 7.16 -6.77 -2.31
C ALA A 467 5.78 -6.83 -3.02
N SER A 468 4.80 -6.21 -2.42
CA SER A 468 3.50 -5.91 -3.04
C SER A 468 3.12 -4.47 -2.73
N GLY A 469 2.27 -3.87 -3.57
CA GLY A 469 1.69 -2.58 -3.26
C GLY A 469 0.76 -2.67 -2.04
N LEU A 470 0.86 -1.71 -1.13
CA LEU A 470 -0.11 -1.55 -0.06
C LEU A 470 -1.31 -0.80 -0.63
N SER A 471 -2.36 -1.54 -0.96
CA SER A 471 -3.50 -0.97 -1.63
C SER A 471 -4.52 -0.36 -0.68
N HIS A 472 -5.49 0.37 -1.27
CA HIS A 472 -6.67 0.86 -0.57
C HIS A 472 -7.55 -0.26 -0.01
N SER A 473 -7.19 -1.52 -0.26
CA SER A 473 -7.84 -2.66 0.37
C SER A 473 -7.86 -2.59 1.88
N LEU A 474 -7.00 -1.77 2.47
CA LEU A 474 -7.05 -1.47 3.89
C LEU A 474 -8.25 -0.60 4.29
N ALA A 475 -8.88 0.14 3.35
CA ALA A 475 -10.06 0.94 3.63
C ALA A 475 -11.26 0.05 3.99
N ASN A 476 -11.88 0.32 5.12
CA ASN A 476 -12.93 -0.51 5.70
C ASN A 476 -14.21 0.29 5.88
N THR A 477 -15.17 0.14 5.00
CA THR A 477 -16.41 0.91 5.10
C THR A 477 -17.42 0.36 6.11
N HIS A 478 -17.22 -0.84 6.64
CA HIS A 478 -18.15 -1.45 7.60
C HIS A 478 -17.49 -2.02 8.87
N LEU A 479 -16.19 -1.83 9.06
CA LEU A 479 -15.49 -2.38 10.23
C LEU A 479 -16.04 -1.82 11.54
N VAL A 480 -16.16 -0.47 11.64
CA VAL A 480 -16.71 0.19 12.83
C VAL A 480 -18.20 -0.11 12.98
N ILE A 481 -18.97 -0.14 11.88
CA ILE A 481 -20.40 -0.47 11.91
C ILE A 481 -20.63 -1.90 12.43
N CYS A 482 -19.81 -2.86 12.02
CA CYS A 482 -19.88 -4.23 12.58
C CYS A 482 -19.56 -4.27 14.07
N ALA A 483 -18.61 -3.44 14.54
CA ALA A 483 -18.32 -3.31 15.96
C ALA A 483 -19.50 -2.68 16.73
N ILE A 484 -20.15 -1.65 16.19
CA ILE A 484 -21.37 -1.06 16.76
C ILE A 484 -22.49 -2.10 16.85
N TYR A 485 -22.68 -2.90 15.79
CA TYR A 485 -23.65 -4.00 15.81
C TYR A 485 -23.33 -5.02 16.92
N ASN A 486 -22.05 -5.40 17.05
CA ASN A 486 -21.65 -6.32 18.12
C ASN A 486 -21.85 -5.70 19.53
N ALA A 487 -21.67 -4.37 19.68
CA ALA A 487 -21.93 -3.67 20.94
C ALA A 487 -23.42 -3.65 21.31
N THR A 488 -24.30 -3.40 20.35
CA THR A 488 -25.70 -2.99 20.59
C THR A 488 -26.74 -4.01 20.11
N GLY A 489 -26.38 -4.87 19.16
CA GLY A 489 -27.31 -5.79 18.49
C GLY A 489 -28.14 -5.14 17.38
N VAL A 490 -27.92 -3.84 17.06
CA VAL A 490 -28.65 -3.13 16.01
C VAL A 490 -27.71 -2.63 14.91
N TRP A 491 -28.17 -2.66 13.67
CA TRP A 491 -27.45 -2.11 12.54
C TRP A 491 -27.70 -0.60 12.41
N VAL A 492 -26.62 0.16 12.23
CA VAL A 492 -26.66 1.60 12.00
C VAL A 492 -26.12 1.90 10.61
N GLN A 493 -26.79 2.76 9.86
CA GLN A 493 -26.26 3.22 8.57
C GLN A 493 -25.11 4.21 8.78
N PRO A 494 -23.99 4.06 8.03
CA PRO A 494 -22.91 5.03 8.10
C PRO A 494 -23.33 6.40 7.50
N PRO A 495 -22.75 7.50 8.00
CA PRO A 495 -22.01 7.55 9.24
C PRO A 495 -22.92 7.32 10.45
N ALA A 496 -22.39 6.58 11.46
CA ALA A 496 -23.12 6.28 12.68
C ALA A 496 -23.09 7.48 13.64
N THR A 497 -23.75 8.55 13.23
CA THR A 497 -23.92 9.75 14.05
C THR A 497 -24.81 9.45 15.26
N PRO A 498 -24.69 10.21 16.37
CA PRO A 498 -25.46 9.94 17.60
C PRO A 498 -26.97 9.80 17.40
N ASP A 499 -27.57 10.64 16.57
CA ASP A 499 -28.98 10.59 16.20
C ASP A 499 -29.35 9.28 15.47
N LYS A 500 -28.51 8.82 14.52
CA LYS A 500 -28.73 7.56 13.82
C LYS A 500 -28.59 6.35 14.73
N VAL A 501 -27.63 6.40 15.68
CA VAL A 501 -27.46 5.36 16.69
C VAL A 501 -28.69 5.30 17.60
N LEU A 502 -29.15 6.45 18.13
CA LEU A 502 -30.34 6.52 18.98
C LEU A 502 -31.62 6.06 18.24
N LYS A 503 -31.76 6.45 16.96
CA LYS A 503 -32.87 5.98 16.12
C LYS A 503 -32.85 4.47 15.92
N ALA A 504 -31.68 3.89 15.64
CA ALA A 504 -31.53 2.44 15.50
C ALA A 504 -31.85 1.69 16.80
N LEU A 505 -31.52 2.29 17.95
CA LEU A 505 -31.88 1.77 19.28
C LEU A 505 -33.34 1.97 19.65
N GLY A 506 -34.13 2.70 18.84
CA GLY A 506 -35.54 3.02 19.12
C GLY A 506 -35.74 3.98 20.29
N LYS A 507 -34.76 4.88 20.53
CA LYS A 507 -34.81 5.86 21.62
C LYS A 507 -35.35 7.22 21.19
N ILE A 508 -35.29 7.48 19.86
CA ILE A 508 -35.90 8.67 19.22
C ILE A 508 -36.59 8.25 17.93
#